data_032bbe2c7d8d285e3012aaed14864a07
#
_entry.id   032bbe2c7d8d285e3012aaed14864a07
#
_cell.length_a   1.000
_cell.length_b   1.000
_cell.length_c   1.000
_cell.angle_alpha   90.00
_cell.angle_beta   90.00
_cell.angle_gamma   90.00
#
_symmetry.space_group_name_H-M   'P 1'
#
loop_
_entity.id
_entity.type
_entity.pdbx_description
1 polymer ?
#
loop_
_entity_poly.entity_id
_entity_poly.type
_entity_poly.pdbx_seq_one_letter_code
_entity_poly.pdbx_strand_id
1 'polypeptide(L)'
;AKTEEFRARIGKGASLDQVLPEAFAVVREAAKRVIGERHYDVQIMGGVVLHQGKIAEMKTGEGKTLTSTLAIYLNALAGKGVHVVTVNDYLAKRDANWMGSVYHALGLTTACILQQGISYRYTPTVIDRDEVSVEPENLIPISRREAYAADITYGTNNEFGFDYLRDNMVQSAEQMVQRELFYAIVDEVDSILIDEARTPLIISAPDAESTKLYQQFASIVPRLTNEEDYTVDEKMKSISITEAGIAKVEQSLGIGNIYESGRVQYVHHLEQSLKAEVIFKRDRDYVVNDGEVIIGDDFTGRLMIGRRYSDGLLQAIEAKEHVAVQKESRTLATITFQNYFRLYEKLAGMTGTAMTSAEEFRKVYEIDS
;
A
#
# COMPACT_ATOMS: atom_id res chain seq x y z
N ALA A 1 36.48 4.15 5.16
CA ALA A 1 37.58 4.63 4.27
C ALA A 1 37.19 4.50 2.79
N LYS A 2 36.95 3.28 2.24
CA LYS A 2 36.61 3.13 0.80
C LYS A 2 35.25 3.75 0.42
N THR A 3 34.22 3.59 1.23
CA THR A 3 32.91 4.20 1.02
C THR A 3 32.99 5.74 0.95
N GLU A 4 33.77 6.36 1.83
CA GLU A 4 33.99 7.80 1.83
C GLU A 4 34.74 8.25 0.56
N GLU A 5 35.72 7.48 0.12
CA GLU A 5 36.43 7.74 -1.13
C GLU A 5 35.49 7.70 -2.33
N PHE A 6 34.64 6.68 -2.42
CA PHE A 6 33.63 6.57 -3.50
C PHE A 6 32.64 7.73 -3.47
N ARG A 7 32.10 8.05 -2.30
CA ARG A 7 31.20 9.21 -2.14
C ARG A 7 31.85 10.52 -2.56
N ALA A 8 33.12 10.71 -2.20
CA ALA A 8 33.89 11.89 -2.62
C ALA A 8 34.09 11.94 -4.14
N ARG A 9 34.33 10.80 -4.80
CA ARG A 9 34.46 10.73 -6.27
C ARG A 9 33.13 11.04 -6.95
N ILE A 10 32.02 10.49 -6.45
CA ILE A 10 30.68 10.75 -6.95
C ILE A 10 30.31 12.23 -6.76
N GLY A 11 30.62 12.81 -5.61
CA GLY A 11 30.41 14.24 -5.34
C GLY A 11 31.23 15.18 -6.25
N LYS A 12 32.31 14.67 -6.87
CA LYS A 12 33.12 15.36 -7.89
C LYS A 12 32.66 15.08 -9.33
N GLY A 13 31.55 14.37 -9.52
CA GLY A 13 30.95 14.10 -10.82
C GLY A 13 31.26 12.73 -11.43
N ALA A 14 31.88 11.81 -10.71
CA ALA A 14 32.02 10.43 -11.18
C ALA A 14 30.64 9.74 -11.18
N SER A 15 30.35 8.97 -12.23
CA SER A 15 29.12 8.14 -12.28
C SER A 15 29.26 6.91 -11.40
N LEU A 16 28.12 6.31 -11.03
CA LEU A 16 28.10 5.03 -10.33
C LEU A 16 28.78 3.92 -11.15
N ASP A 17 28.61 3.91 -12.48
CA ASP A 17 29.27 2.96 -13.37
C ASP A 17 30.81 3.04 -13.30
N GLN A 18 31.35 4.23 -13.15
CA GLN A 18 32.82 4.42 -13.04
C GLN A 18 33.39 3.85 -11.74
N VAL A 19 32.63 3.78 -10.68
CA VAL A 19 33.04 3.21 -9.39
C VAL A 19 32.60 1.76 -9.19
N LEU A 20 31.72 1.23 -10.05
CA LEU A 20 31.14 -0.10 -9.96
C LEU A 20 32.17 -1.21 -9.75
N PRO A 21 33.26 -1.34 -10.55
CA PRO A 21 34.19 -2.47 -10.39
C PRO A 21 34.85 -2.49 -9.01
N GLU A 22 35.28 -1.32 -8.52
CA GLU A 22 35.89 -1.20 -7.20
C GLU A 22 34.86 -1.39 -6.08
N ALA A 23 33.64 -0.84 -6.22
CA ALA A 23 32.56 -0.99 -5.27
C ALA A 23 32.17 -2.46 -5.10
N PHE A 24 31.99 -3.19 -6.20
CA PHE A 24 31.67 -4.63 -6.18
C PHE A 24 32.79 -5.47 -5.55
N ALA A 25 34.05 -5.14 -5.85
CA ALA A 25 35.18 -5.81 -5.21
C ALA A 25 35.18 -5.62 -3.69
N VAL A 26 34.84 -4.41 -3.23
CA VAL A 26 34.81 -4.08 -1.80
C VAL A 26 33.63 -4.82 -1.12
N VAL A 27 32.44 -4.89 -1.73
CA VAL A 27 31.30 -5.66 -1.19
C VAL A 27 31.63 -7.14 -1.15
N ARG A 28 32.20 -7.70 -2.22
CA ARG A 28 32.60 -9.11 -2.30
C ARG A 28 33.56 -9.50 -1.18
N GLU A 29 34.55 -8.64 -0.91
CA GLU A 29 35.50 -8.88 0.18
C GLU A 29 34.88 -8.69 1.56
N ALA A 30 34.01 -7.69 1.74
CA ALA A 30 33.33 -7.46 3.00
C ALA A 30 32.39 -8.63 3.36
N ALA A 31 31.62 -9.12 2.42
CA ALA A 31 30.74 -10.29 2.63
C ALA A 31 31.55 -11.53 3.04
N LYS A 32 32.69 -11.80 2.35
CA LYS A 32 33.59 -12.88 2.71
C LYS A 32 34.11 -12.77 4.15
N ARG A 33 34.48 -11.56 4.58
CA ARG A 33 35.06 -11.33 5.91
C ARG A 33 34.00 -11.35 7.03
N VAL A 34 32.83 -10.83 6.77
CA VAL A 34 31.79 -10.58 7.78
C VAL A 34 30.90 -11.81 7.98
N ILE A 35 30.42 -12.38 6.89
CA ILE A 35 29.44 -13.51 6.91
C ILE A 35 30.02 -14.82 6.35
N GLY A 36 31.28 -14.84 5.93
CA GLY A 36 31.92 -16.03 5.37
C GLY A 36 31.55 -16.35 3.93
N GLU A 37 30.67 -15.56 3.30
CA GLU A 37 30.17 -15.81 1.97
C GLU A 37 30.81 -14.89 0.93
N ARG A 38 31.36 -15.49 -0.13
CA ARG A 38 31.97 -14.76 -1.23
C ARG A 38 31.14 -14.91 -2.49
N HIS A 39 30.71 -13.80 -3.08
CA HIS A 39 29.95 -13.83 -4.33
C HIS A 39 30.67 -14.64 -5.43
N TYR A 40 29.92 -15.47 -6.13
CA TYR A 40 30.36 -16.11 -7.37
C TYR A 40 30.34 -15.12 -8.52
N ASP A 41 31.05 -15.43 -9.60
CA ASP A 41 31.13 -14.54 -10.75
C ASP A 41 29.78 -14.33 -11.43
N VAL A 42 28.91 -15.37 -11.46
CA VAL A 42 27.53 -15.27 -11.96
C VAL A 42 26.67 -14.34 -11.09
N GLN A 43 26.92 -14.28 -9.78
CA GLN A 43 26.24 -13.35 -8.89
C GLN A 43 26.72 -11.90 -9.10
N ILE A 44 27.98 -11.70 -9.47
CA ILE A 44 28.48 -10.38 -9.88
C ILE A 44 27.77 -9.92 -11.16
N MET A 45 27.54 -10.80 -12.13
CA MET A 45 26.75 -10.49 -13.32
C MET A 45 25.31 -10.10 -12.95
N GLY A 46 24.66 -10.84 -12.04
CA GLY A 46 23.34 -10.49 -11.50
C GLY A 46 23.34 -9.10 -10.84
N GLY A 47 24.38 -8.78 -10.05
CA GLY A 47 24.52 -7.47 -9.44
C GLY A 47 24.64 -6.33 -10.46
N VAL A 48 25.33 -6.56 -11.60
CA VAL A 48 25.41 -5.59 -12.71
C VAL A 48 24.04 -5.37 -13.34
N VAL A 49 23.31 -6.45 -13.63
CA VAL A 49 21.94 -6.40 -14.18
C VAL A 49 21.03 -5.58 -13.28
N LEU A 50 21.05 -5.83 -11.97
CA LEU A 50 20.26 -5.09 -10.98
C LEU A 50 20.67 -3.61 -10.94
N HIS A 51 21.97 -3.31 -10.99
CA HIS A 51 22.41 -1.91 -11.03
C HIS A 51 21.93 -1.16 -12.28
N GLN A 52 21.81 -1.86 -13.41
CA GLN A 52 21.28 -1.30 -14.66
C GLN A 52 19.78 -1.05 -14.65
N GLY A 53 19.08 -1.33 -13.55
CA GLY A 53 17.63 -1.17 -13.47
C GLY A 53 16.90 -2.25 -14.28
N LYS A 54 17.38 -3.48 -14.25
CA LYS A 54 16.82 -4.63 -14.96
C LYS A 54 16.41 -5.73 -14.00
N ILE A 55 15.73 -6.75 -14.51
CA ILE A 55 15.35 -7.93 -13.74
C ILE A 55 16.41 -9.02 -13.93
N ALA A 56 16.93 -9.53 -12.81
CA ALA A 56 17.81 -10.69 -12.78
C ALA A 56 17.00 -11.95 -12.52
N GLU A 57 16.90 -12.84 -13.51
CA GLU A 57 16.34 -14.17 -13.27
C GLU A 57 17.35 -15.04 -12.54
N MET A 58 17.02 -15.36 -11.29
CA MET A 58 17.83 -16.21 -10.42
C MET A 58 16.91 -17.18 -9.69
N LYS A 59 17.16 -18.47 -9.83
CA LYS A 59 16.35 -19.51 -9.18
C LYS A 59 16.50 -19.51 -7.66
N THR A 60 15.56 -20.14 -7.00
CA THR A 60 15.62 -20.35 -5.55
C THR A 60 16.90 -21.10 -5.19
N GLY A 61 17.63 -20.60 -4.18
CA GLY A 61 18.90 -21.16 -3.75
C GLY A 61 20.14 -20.60 -4.46
N GLU A 62 20.01 -19.77 -5.49
CA GLU A 62 21.15 -19.16 -6.20
C GLU A 62 21.73 -17.93 -5.50
N GLY A 63 21.20 -17.58 -4.32
CA GLY A 63 21.73 -16.50 -3.48
C GLY A 63 21.31 -15.10 -3.92
N LYS A 64 20.01 -14.91 -4.28
CA LYS A 64 19.44 -13.59 -4.63
C LYS A 64 19.77 -12.53 -3.59
N THR A 65 19.58 -12.82 -2.30
CA THR A 65 19.84 -11.90 -1.19
C THR A 65 21.28 -11.42 -1.15
N LEU A 66 22.25 -12.32 -1.36
CA LEU A 66 23.68 -11.97 -1.42
C LEU A 66 24.00 -11.16 -2.69
N THR A 67 23.47 -11.58 -3.83
CA THR A 67 23.66 -10.90 -5.13
C THR A 67 23.20 -9.44 -5.09
N SER A 68 22.04 -9.19 -4.49
CA SER A 68 21.46 -7.84 -4.40
C SER A 68 22.35 -6.86 -3.63
N THR A 69 23.17 -7.36 -2.67
CA THR A 69 24.05 -6.49 -1.86
C THR A 69 25.01 -5.65 -2.71
N LEU A 70 25.43 -6.16 -3.86
CA LEU A 70 26.30 -5.48 -4.80
C LEU A 70 25.67 -4.18 -5.34
N ALA A 71 24.46 -4.32 -5.92
CA ALA A 71 23.73 -3.19 -6.47
C ALA A 71 23.19 -2.25 -5.38
N ILE A 72 22.76 -2.80 -4.24
CA ILE A 72 22.30 -2.02 -3.09
C ILE A 72 23.41 -1.10 -2.60
N TYR A 73 24.59 -1.65 -2.32
CA TYR A 73 25.73 -0.86 -1.87
C TYR A 73 26.10 0.25 -2.86
N LEU A 74 26.25 -0.11 -4.13
CA LEU A 74 26.66 0.85 -5.17
C LEU A 74 25.67 2.02 -5.28
N ASN A 75 24.37 1.74 -5.29
CA ASN A 75 23.36 2.80 -5.40
C ASN A 75 23.21 3.60 -4.10
N ALA A 76 23.45 3.00 -2.93
CA ALA A 76 23.46 3.70 -1.65
C ALA A 76 24.58 4.75 -1.55
N LEU A 77 25.66 4.62 -2.32
CA LEU A 77 26.71 5.63 -2.40
C LEU A 77 26.21 7.00 -2.89
N ALA A 78 25.12 7.03 -3.64
CA ALA A 78 24.50 8.28 -4.09
C ALA A 78 23.90 9.11 -2.93
N GLY A 79 23.68 8.51 -1.75
CA GLY A 79 23.15 9.20 -0.57
C GLY A 79 21.65 9.50 -0.61
N LYS A 80 20.93 9.04 -1.64
CA LYS A 80 19.51 9.28 -1.85
C LYS A 80 18.58 8.25 -1.19
N GLY A 81 19.12 7.14 -0.70
CA GLY A 81 18.39 6.02 -0.11
C GLY A 81 18.06 4.91 -1.13
N VAL A 82 18.18 3.68 -0.66
CA VAL A 82 17.84 2.49 -1.42
C VAL A 82 16.76 1.72 -0.67
N HIS A 83 15.68 1.37 -1.35
CA HIS A 83 14.62 0.54 -0.81
C HIS A 83 14.77 -0.90 -1.30
N VAL A 84 14.72 -1.85 -0.36
CA VAL A 84 14.76 -3.28 -0.64
C VAL A 84 13.40 -3.87 -0.27
N VAL A 85 12.65 -4.25 -1.30
CA VAL A 85 11.25 -4.68 -1.16
C VAL A 85 11.19 -6.19 -1.08
N THR A 86 10.54 -6.70 -0.03
CA THR A 86 10.33 -8.12 0.22
C THR A 86 8.84 -8.44 0.30
N VAL A 87 8.49 -9.72 0.18
CA VAL A 87 7.09 -10.17 0.19
C VAL A 87 6.45 -10.21 1.59
N ASN A 88 7.25 -10.19 2.66
CA ASN A 88 6.73 -10.21 4.04
C ASN A 88 7.71 -9.62 5.05
N ASP A 89 7.19 -9.28 6.23
CA ASP A 89 7.93 -8.68 7.35
C ASP A 89 9.06 -9.56 7.88
N TYR A 90 8.88 -10.89 7.86
CA TYR A 90 9.91 -11.82 8.30
C TYR A 90 11.17 -11.69 7.44
N LEU A 91 11.02 -11.69 6.12
CA LEU A 91 12.14 -11.53 5.19
C LEU A 91 12.77 -10.15 5.31
N ALA A 92 11.96 -9.09 5.42
CA ALA A 92 12.47 -7.74 5.61
C ALA A 92 13.36 -7.64 6.86
N LYS A 93 12.91 -8.19 7.98
CA LYS A 93 13.64 -8.19 9.25
C LYS A 93 14.88 -9.08 9.20
N ARG A 94 14.74 -10.31 8.67
CA ARG A 94 15.83 -11.26 8.52
C ARG A 94 16.97 -10.69 7.68
N ASP A 95 16.64 -10.17 6.50
CA ASP A 95 17.65 -9.73 5.54
C ASP A 95 18.30 -8.41 5.98
N ALA A 96 17.55 -7.51 6.60
CA ALA A 96 18.11 -6.31 7.22
C ALA A 96 19.10 -6.65 8.35
N ASN A 97 18.79 -7.67 9.17
CA ASN A 97 19.69 -8.11 10.22
C ASN A 97 20.94 -8.81 9.65
N TRP A 98 20.75 -9.70 8.69
CA TRP A 98 21.83 -10.51 8.12
C TRP A 98 22.75 -9.66 7.23
N MET A 99 22.22 -9.03 6.18
CA MET A 99 23.01 -8.20 5.26
C MET A 99 23.43 -6.87 5.89
N GLY A 100 22.71 -6.40 6.89
CA GLY A 100 23.06 -5.21 7.67
C GLY A 100 24.47 -5.26 8.24
N SER A 101 24.97 -6.46 8.59
CA SER A 101 26.35 -6.66 9.05
C SER A 101 27.38 -6.31 7.98
N VAL A 102 27.11 -6.67 6.74
CA VAL A 102 28.00 -6.36 5.58
C VAL A 102 27.99 -4.85 5.30
N TYR A 103 26.81 -4.24 5.24
CA TYR A 103 26.68 -2.81 4.99
C TYR A 103 27.28 -1.97 6.10
N HIS A 104 27.09 -2.38 7.36
CA HIS A 104 27.71 -1.72 8.51
C HIS A 104 29.23 -1.74 8.45
N ALA A 105 29.83 -2.89 8.12
CA ALA A 105 31.29 -3.01 7.93
C ALA A 105 31.81 -2.11 6.81
N LEU A 106 30.95 -1.76 5.85
CA LEU A 106 31.24 -0.82 4.76
C LEU A 106 30.91 0.63 5.13
N GLY A 107 30.40 0.90 6.32
CA GLY A 107 30.07 2.24 6.81
C GLY A 107 28.74 2.79 6.31
N LEU A 108 27.79 1.92 5.93
CA LEU A 108 26.42 2.28 5.58
C LEU A 108 25.44 1.94 6.72
N THR A 109 24.38 2.71 6.79
CA THR A 109 23.27 2.50 7.73
C THR A 109 22.17 1.68 7.09
N THR A 110 21.64 0.69 7.85
CA THR A 110 20.58 -0.21 7.39
C THR A 110 19.40 -0.16 8.36
N ALA A 111 18.21 -0.05 7.85
CA ALA A 111 16.97 -0.09 8.61
C ALA A 111 15.97 -1.06 7.99
N CYS A 112 14.96 -1.46 8.76
CA CYS A 112 13.77 -2.12 8.23
C CYS A 112 12.49 -1.50 8.78
N ILE A 113 11.47 -1.53 7.97
CA ILE A 113 10.13 -1.07 8.27
C ILE A 113 9.16 -2.25 8.23
N LEU A 114 8.32 -2.36 9.25
CA LEU A 114 7.38 -3.47 9.43
C LEU A 114 5.98 -2.93 9.67
N GLN A 115 5.02 -3.83 9.71
CA GLN A 115 3.62 -3.52 10.00
C GLN A 115 3.45 -2.78 11.34
N GLN A 116 2.30 -2.15 11.53
CA GLN A 116 1.95 -1.39 12.73
C GLN A 116 2.89 -0.22 13.07
N GLY A 117 3.60 0.31 12.06
CA GLY A 117 4.53 1.44 12.25
C GLY A 117 5.86 1.08 12.91
N ILE A 118 6.12 -0.20 13.15
CA ILE A 118 7.35 -0.68 13.76
C ILE A 118 8.51 -0.47 12.79
N SER A 119 9.64 0.00 13.29
CA SER A 119 10.85 0.20 12.51
C SER A 119 12.10 -0.07 13.35
N TYR A 120 13.11 -0.64 12.72
CA TYR A 120 14.38 -0.96 13.37
C TYR A 120 15.56 -0.48 12.54
N ARG A 121 16.67 -0.22 13.23
CA ARG A 121 17.99 0.02 12.62
C ARG A 121 18.95 -1.09 13.03
N TYR A 122 19.72 -1.57 12.07
CA TYR A 122 20.82 -2.48 12.35
C TYR A 122 21.90 -1.75 13.18
N THR A 123 22.25 -2.35 14.30
CA THR A 123 23.32 -1.88 15.18
C THR A 123 24.01 -3.12 15.73
N PRO A 124 25.31 -3.36 15.42
CA PRO A 124 25.98 -4.54 15.93
C PRO A 124 26.01 -4.49 17.45
N THR A 125 25.45 -5.53 18.07
CA THR A 125 25.52 -5.71 19.52
C THR A 125 26.89 -6.24 19.88
N VAL A 126 27.58 -5.59 20.80
CA VAL A 126 28.75 -6.18 21.45
C VAL A 126 28.22 -7.27 22.38
N ILE A 127 28.27 -8.51 21.94
CA ILE A 127 27.85 -9.64 22.78
C ILE A 127 28.91 -9.79 23.85
N ASP A 128 28.54 -9.55 25.11
CA ASP A 128 29.29 -10.05 26.25
C ASP A 128 29.14 -11.59 26.21
N ARG A 129 30.25 -12.33 26.15
CA ARG A 129 30.28 -13.76 25.80
C ARG A 129 29.64 -14.70 26.82
N ASP A 130 29.03 -14.15 27.88
CA ASP A 130 28.48 -14.91 28.99
C ASP A 130 26.94 -15.11 28.93
N GLU A 131 26.23 -14.50 27.96
CA GLU A 131 24.80 -14.78 27.77
C GLU A 131 24.56 -15.59 26.50
N VAL A 132 24.10 -16.83 26.67
CA VAL A 132 23.61 -17.70 25.61
C VAL A 132 22.24 -17.21 25.15
N SER A 133 22.21 -16.22 24.28
CA SER A 133 21.00 -15.85 23.54
C SER A 133 20.99 -16.52 22.17
N VAL A 134 19.92 -17.21 21.88
CA VAL A 134 19.61 -17.78 20.57
C VAL A 134 19.42 -16.63 19.59
N GLU A 135 20.39 -16.38 18.71
CA GLU A 135 20.47 -15.31 17.71
C GLU A 135 20.26 -13.89 18.27
N PRO A 136 21.34 -13.13 18.53
CA PRO A 136 21.20 -11.73 18.90
C PRO A 136 20.63 -10.95 17.73
N GLU A 137 19.42 -10.46 17.87
CA GLU A 137 18.87 -9.48 16.93
C GLU A 137 19.64 -8.17 17.07
N ASN A 138 20.50 -7.88 16.09
CA ASN A 138 21.23 -6.61 16.02
C ASN A 138 20.34 -5.47 15.54
N LEU A 139 19.07 -5.42 15.98
CA LEU A 139 18.05 -4.49 15.55
C LEU A 139 17.53 -3.69 16.74
N ILE A 140 17.71 -2.38 16.72
CA ILE A 140 17.19 -1.46 17.73
C ILE A 140 15.99 -0.69 17.19
N PRO A 141 14.92 -0.49 17.99
CA PRO A 141 13.77 0.31 17.59
C PRO A 141 14.16 1.76 17.27
N ILE A 142 13.60 2.28 16.17
CA ILE A 142 13.75 3.68 15.74
C ILE A 142 12.43 4.20 15.19
N SER A 143 12.33 5.50 14.97
CA SER A 143 11.19 6.11 14.30
C SER A 143 11.16 5.76 12.80
N ARG A 144 9.96 5.82 12.20
CA ARG A 144 9.76 5.59 10.76
C ARG A 144 10.60 6.54 9.91
N ARG A 145 10.70 7.79 10.30
CA ARG A 145 11.52 8.79 9.62
C ARG A 145 13.01 8.46 9.68
N GLU A 146 13.52 8.03 10.83
CA GLU A 146 14.91 7.59 10.96
C GLU A 146 15.19 6.36 10.11
N ALA A 147 14.20 5.46 9.94
CA ALA A 147 14.35 4.30 9.07
C ALA A 147 14.53 4.70 7.60
N TYR A 148 13.75 5.66 7.11
CA TYR A 148 13.92 6.19 5.75
C TYR A 148 15.15 7.09 5.59
N ALA A 149 15.67 7.66 6.67
CA ALA A 149 16.93 8.41 6.64
C ALA A 149 18.17 7.51 6.51
N ALA A 150 18.04 6.21 6.76
CA ALA A 150 19.11 5.23 6.55
C ALA A 150 19.52 5.17 5.06
N ASP A 151 20.76 4.71 4.79
CA ASP A 151 21.24 4.50 3.42
C ASP A 151 20.44 3.40 2.71
N ILE A 152 19.99 2.38 3.45
CA ILE A 152 19.28 1.21 2.97
C ILE A 152 18.09 0.93 3.88
N THR A 153 16.88 0.80 3.29
CA THR A 153 15.66 0.49 4.03
C THR A 153 15.01 -0.75 3.44
N TYR A 154 14.89 -1.81 4.26
CA TYR A 154 14.14 -3.03 3.94
C TYR A 154 12.69 -2.87 4.36
N GLY A 155 11.76 -3.44 3.60
CA GLY A 155 10.33 -3.44 3.95
C GLY A 155 9.50 -4.22 2.95
N THR A 156 8.21 -4.37 3.25
CA THR A 156 7.28 -4.96 2.30
C THR A 156 6.73 -3.93 1.31
N ASN A 157 6.26 -4.40 0.15
CA ASN A 157 5.57 -3.57 -0.83
C ASN A 157 4.42 -2.77 -0.18
N ASN A 158 3.67 -3.40 0.73
CA ASN A 158 2.56 -2.75 1.45
C ASN A 158 3.05 -1.57 2.30
N GLU A 159 4.10 -1.77 3.11
CA GLU A 159 4.59 -0.73 4.01
C GLU A 159 5.11 0.50 3.25
N PHE A 160 5.90 0.29 2.21
CA PHE A 160 6.36 1.38 1.36
C PHE A 160 5.22 2.13 0.69
N GLY A 161 4.24 1.42 0.15
CA GLY A 161 3.10 2.04 -0.51
C GLY A 161 2.14 2.75 0.45
N PHE A 162 1.88 2.20 1.64
CA PHE A 162 1.07 2.87 2.65
C PHE A 162 1.77 4.11 3.24
N ASP A 163 3.08 4.08 3.44
CA ASP A 163 3.83 5.26 3.87
C ASP A 163 3.78 6.36 2.82
N TYR A 164 3.87 6.02 1.52
CA TYR A 164 3.66 6.96 0.43
C TYR A 164 2.28 7.61 0.48
N LEU A 165 1.21 6.82 0.67
CA LEU A 165 -0.14 7.38 0.81
C LEU A 165 -0.25 8.30 2.02
N ARG A 166 0.31 7.90 3.18
CA ARG A 166 0.30 8.74 4.40
C ARG A 166 1.04 10.05 4.19
N ASP A 167 2.21 10.02 3.55
CA ASP A 167 2.99 11.21 3.24
C ASP A 167 2.25 12.20 2.33
N ASN A 168 1.41 11.70 1.41
CA ASN A 168 0.58 12.54 0.55
C ASN A 168 -0.69 13.07 1.24
N MET A 169 -0.94 12.69 2.48
CA MET A 169 -2.09 13.16 3.28
C MET A 169 -1.67 14.16 4.37
N VAL A 170 -0.37 14.36 4.61
CA VAL A 170 0.11 15.29 5.64
C VAL A 170 -0.03 16.75 5.21
N GLN A 171 -0.08 17.67 6.19
CA GLN A 171 -0.28 19.09 5.94
C GLN A 171 1.02 19.84 5.64
N SER A 172 2.17 19.30 6.00
CA SER A 172 3.46 19.92 5.73
C SER A 172 4.53 18.87 5.37
N ALA A 173 5.52 19.29 4.58
CA ALA A 173 6.62 18.41 4.16
C ALA A 173 7.45 17.88 5.32
N GLU A 174 7.53 18.62 6.45
CA GLU A 174 8.24 18.16 7.63
C GLU A 174 7.58 16.94 8.28
N GLN A 175 6.32 16.64 7.99
CA GLN A 175 5.60 15.47 8.49
C GLN A 175 5.83 14.22 7.65
N MET A 176 6.31 14.36 6.42
CA MET A 176 6.63 13.23 5.54
C MET A 176 7.77 12.39 6.13
N VAL A 177 7.65 11.08 5.99
CA VAL A 177 8.67 10.14 6.48
C VAL A 177 9.60 9.65 5.38
N GLN A 178 9.09 9.48 4.14
CA GLN A 178 9.89 9.05 3.00
C GLN A 178 10.74 10.20 2.46
N ARG A 179 11.85 9.83 1.86
CA ARG A 179 12.67 10.70 1.00
C ARG A 179 12.26 10.52 -0.47
N GLU A 180 13.05 11.06 -1.39
CA GLU A 180 12.89 10.81 -2.82
C GLU A 180 12.94 9.30 -3.14
N LEU A 181 12.12 8.86 -4.10
CA LEU A 181 12.05 7.47 -4.55
C LEU A 181 13.15 7.23 -5.61
N PHE A 182 14.39 7.07 -5.14
CA PHE A 182 15.56 6.97 -6.00
C PHE A 182 15.75 5.59 -6.61
N TYR A 183 15.98 4.57 -5.78
CA TYR A 183 16.26 3.22 -6.27
C TYR A 183 15.54 2.18 -5.41
N ALA A 184 14.84 1.25 -6.08
CA ALA A 184 14.26 0.09 -5.42
C ALA A 184 14.73 -1.21 -6.08
N ILE A 185 15.02 -2.21 -5.25
CA ILE A 185 15.16 -3.61 -5.65
C ILE A 185 13.97 -4.38 -5.08
N VAL A 186 13.24 -5.09 -5.95
CA VAL A 186 12.07 -5.89 -5.58
C VAL A 186 12.44 -7.36 -5.65
N ASP A 187 12.37 -8.06 -4.50
CA ASP A 187 12.50 -9.51 -4.45
C ASP A 187 11.16 -10.16 -4.81
N GLU A 188 11.19 -11.32 -5.48
CA GLU A 188 10.03 -11.99 -6.08
C GLU A 188 9.18 -11.00 -6.92
N VAL A 189 9.87 -10.34 -7.84
CA VAL A 189 9.36 -9.18 -8.59
C VAL A 189 8.14 -9.49 -9.47
N ASP A 190 8.00 -10.70 -9.95
CA ASP A 190 6.82 -11.17 -10.70
C ASP A 190 5.56 -11.19 -9.82
N SER A 191 5.64 -11.69 -8.61
CA SER A 191 4.51 -11.66 -7.67
C SER A 191 4.07 -10.23 -7.36
N ILE A 192 5.02 -9.33 -7.08
CA ILE A 192 4.70 -7.94 -6.65
C ILE A 192 4.30 -7.05 -7.83
N LEU A 193 5.04 -7.09 -8.94
CA LEU A 193 4.86 -6.16 -10.05
C LEU A 193 3.95 -6.67 -11.18
N ILE A 194 3.63 -7.97 -11.21
CA ILE A 194 2.72 -8.56 -12.19
C ILE A 194 1.44 -9.04 -11.50
N ASP A 195 1.53 -10.05 -10.63
CA ASP A 195 0.34 -10.67 -10.02
C ASP A 195 -0.46 -9.69 -9.16
N GLU A 196 0.23 -8.91 -8.32
CA GLU A 196 -0.39 -7.92 -7.43
C GLU A 196 -0.40 -6.48 -8.01
N ALA A 197 0.08 -6.27 -9.23
CA ALA A 197 0.29 -4.95 -9.83
C ALA A 197 -0.92 -4.01 -9.72
N ARG A 198 -2.12 -4.54 -9.94
CA ARG A 198 -3.38 -3.80 -9.96
C ARG A 198 -4.08 -3.75 -8.60
N THR A 199 -3.55 -4.42 -7.60
CA THR A 199 -4.11 -4.40 -6.24
C THR A 199 -3.97 -2.98 -5.67
N PRO A 200 -5.08 -2.32 -5.30
CA PRO A 200 -5.01 -0.98 -4.75
C PRO A 200 -4.69 -1.03 -3.24
N LEU A 201 -3.79 -0.19 -2.82
CA LEU A 201 -3.65 0.22 -1.43
C LEU A 201 -4.66 1.33 -1.17
N ILE A 202 -5.45 1.22 -0.11
CA ILE A 202 -6.54 2.16 0.18
C ILE A 202 -6.44 2.61 1.63
N ILE A 203 -6.44 3.92 1.85
CA ILE A 203 -6.64 4.51 3.17
C ILE A 203 -8.06 5.09 3.20
N SER A 204 -8.85 4.66 4.16
CA SER A 204 -10.23 5.12 4.35
C SER A 204 -10.41 5.68 5.76
N ALA A 205 -11.33 6.62 5.90
CA ALA A 205 -11.79 7.10 7.19
C ALA A 205 -13.32 6.96 7.29
N PRO A 206 -13.86 6.74 8.51
CA PRO A 206 -15.30 6.73 8.74
C PRO A 206 -15.90 8.11 8.43
N ASP A 207 -17.00 8.13 7.66
CA ASP A 207 -17.74 9.36 7.39
C ASP A 207 -18.90 9.49 8.40
N ALA A 208 -18.74 10.37 9.37
CA ALA A 208 -19.74 10.60 10.40
C ALA A 208 -20.89 11.52 9.92
N GLU A 209 -20.68 12.35 8.89
CA GLU A 209 -21.73 13.19 8.32
C GLU A 209 -22.72 12.36 7.51
N SER A 210 -22.22 11.40 6.75
CA SER A 210 -23.06 10.45 6.01
C SER A 210 -24.06 9.73 6.91
N THR A 211 -23.66 9.26 8.08
CA THR A 211 -24.56 8.59 9.03
C THR A 211 -25.75 9.47 9.44
N LYS A 212 -25.51 10.77 9.71
CA LYS A 212 -26.58 11.71 10.07
C LYS A 212 -27.55 11.95 8.91
N LEU A 213 -27.03 12.03 7.69
CA LEU A 213 -27.86 12.22 6.51
C LEU A 213 -28.79 11.03 6.28
N TYR A 214 -28.33 9.78 6.41
CA TYR A 214 -29.23 8.62 6.33
C TYR A 214 -30.36 8.67 7.36
N GLN A 215 -30.07 9.05 8.60
CA GLN A 215 -31.11 9.19 9.64
C GLN A 215 -32.09 10.31 9.30
N GLN A 216 -31.62 11.44 8.77
CA GLN A 216 -32.49 12.53 8.34
C GLN A 216 -33.42 12.08 7.18
N PHE A 217 -32.82 11.48 6.13
CA PHE A 217 -33.63 11.01 5.00
C PHE A 217 -34.57 9.87 5.36
N ALA A 218 -34.21 8.96 6.26
CA ALA A 218 -35.11 7.94 6.77
C ALA A 218 -36.34 8.52 7.45
N SER A 219 -36.29 9.73 8.01
CA SER A 219 -37.46 10.43 8.60
C SER A 219 -38.29 11.22 7.56
N ILE A 220 -37.72 11.57 6.43
CA ILE A 220 -38.36 12.38 5.37
C ILE A 220 -39.07 11.48 4.36
N VAL A 221 -38.37 10.45 3.87
CA VAL A 221 -38.83 9.58 2.76
C VAL A 221 -40.20 8.93 2.99
N PRO A 222 -40.58 8.44 4.21
CA PRO A 222 -41.89 7.89 4.44
C PRO A 222 -43.06 8.87 4.26
N ARG A 223 -42.78 10.18 4.18
CA ARG A 223 -43.77 11.24 3.96
C ARG A 223 -44.03 11.55 2.48
N LEU A 224 -43.21 10.97 1.59
CA LEU A 224 -43.36 11.14 0.14
C LEU A 224 -44.40 10.16 -0.41
N THR A 225 -45.15 10.62 -1.40
CA THR A 225 -46.28 9.88 -2.00
C THR A 225 -45.84 9.36 -3.38
N ASN A 226 -46.15 8.07 -3.63
CA ASN A 226 -45.95 7.46 -4.95
C ASN A 226 -46.78 8.17 -6.03
N GLU A 227 -46.27 8.26 -7.23
CA GLU A 227 -46.83 8.92 -8.43
C GLU A 227 -46.89 10.46 -8.34
N GLU A 228 -46.92 11.07 -7.17
CA GLU A 228 -46.82 12.51 -6.97
C GLU A 228 -45.36 12.96 -6.77
N ASP A 229 -44.69 12.37 -5.80
CA ASP A 229 -43.34 12.77 -5.37
C ASP A 229 -42.23 11.93 -5.98
N TYR A 230 -42.53 10.68 -6.33
CA TYR A 230 -41.61 9.76 -6.99
C TYR A 230 -42.34 8.75 -7.85
N THR A 231 -41.64 8.14 -8.82
CA THR A 231 -42.10 7.05 -9.66
C THR A 231 -41.20 5.83 -9.50
N VAL A 232 -41.78 4.62 -9.58
CA VAL A 232 -41.08 3.34 -9.36
C VAL A 232 -41.11 2.54 -10.65
N ASP A 233 -39.95 2.08 -11.10
CA ASP A 233 -39.84 1.02 -12.09
C ASP A 233 -39.46 -0.29 -11.40
N GLU A 234 -40.44 -1.14 -11.18
CA GLU A 234 -40.26 -2.41 -10.47
C GLU A 234 -39.35 -3.39 -11.23
N LYS A 235 -39.34 -3.34 -12.58
CA LYS A 235 -38.52 -4.24 -13.40
C LYS A 235 -37.07 -3.89 -13.32
N MET A 236 -36.77 -2.61 -13.32
CA MET A 236 -35.40 -2.10 -13.25
C MET A 236 -34.91 -1.90 -11.80
N LYS A 237 -35.76 -2.14 -10.81
CA LYS A 237 -35.53 -1.81 -9.37
C LYS A 237 -34.96 -0.38 -9.22
N SER A 238 -35.56 0.58 -9.95
CA SER A 238 -35.14 1.98 -9.94
C SER A 238 -36.26 2.91 -9.51
N ILE A 239 -35.87 4.05 -8.92
CA ILE A 239 -36.81 5.10 -8.49
C ILE A 239 -36.33 6.43 -9.06
N SER A 240 -37.32 7.20 -9.55
CA SER A 240 -37.04 8.58 -10.00
C SER A 240 -37.90 9.54 -9.17
N ILE A 241 -37.27 10.51 -8.53
CA ILE A 241 -37.96 11.56 -7.79
C ILE A 241 -38.45 12.63 -8.74
N THR A 242 -39.62 13.17 -8.47
CA THR A 242 -40.25 14.27 -9.24
C THR A 242 -39.79 15.63 -8.72
N GLU A 243 -40.06 16.70 -9.48
CA GLU A 243 -39.81 18.08 -9.02
C GLU A 243 -40.60 18.41 -7.74
N ALA A 244 -41.84 17.91 -7.61
CA ALA A 244 -42.66 18.07 -6.41
C ALA A 244 -42.03 17.38 -5.19
N GLY A 245 -41.51 16.15 -5.39
CA GLY A 245 -40.78 15.41 -4.35
C GLY A 245 -39.49 16.12 -3.92
N ILE A 246 -38.72 16.65 -4.88
CA ILE A 246 -37.52 17.44 -4.57
C ILE A 246 -37.90 18.67 -3.72
N ALA A 247 -38.89 19.44 -4.10
CA ALA A 247 -39.31 20.62 -3.36
C ALA A 247 -39.76 20.29 -1.91
N LYS A 248 -40.48 19.17 -1.69
CA LYS A 248 -40.84 18.68 -0.35
C LYS A 248 -39.60 18.30 0.48
N VAL A 249 -38.61 17.66 -0.14
CA VAL A 249 -37.33 17.27 0.53
C VAL A 249 -36.55 18.53 0.91
N GLU A 250 -36.38 19.47 -0.01
CA GLU A 250 -35.69 20.73 0.22
C GLU A 250 -36.32 21.54 1.36
N GLN A 251 -37.63 21.62 1.38
CA GLN A 251 -38.39 22.25 2.47
C GLN A 251 -38.15 21.55 3.81
N SER A 252 -38.16 20.21 3.82
CA SER A 252 -37.96 19.41 5.03
C SER A 252 -36.54 19.51 5.60
N LEU A 253 -35.55 19.70 4.73
CA LEU A 253 -34.14 19.89 5.10
C LEU A 253 -33.79 21.35 5.42
N GLY A 254 -34.67 22.30 5.06
CA GLY A 254 -34.43 23.74 5.20
C GLY A 254 -33.30 24.24 4.28
N ILE A 255 -33.13 23.60 3.12
CA ILE A 255 -32.11 23.96 2.12
C ILE A 255 -32.79 24.52 0.87
N GLY A 256 -32.04 25.27 0.06
CA GLY A 256 -32.50 25.71 -1.25
C GLY A 256 -32.42 24.58 -2.28
N ASN A 257 -31.59 24.74 -3.30
CA ASN A 257 -31.45 23.72 -4.35
C ASN A 257 -30.57 22.54 -3.91
N ILE A 258 -31.11 21.32 -3.90
CA ILE A 258 -30.38 20.09 -3.56
C ILE A 258 -29.25 19.74 -4.54
N TYR A 259 -29.36 20.24 -5.80
CA TYR A 259 -28.36 20.04 -6.86
C TYR A 259 -27.25 21.10 -6.87
N GLU A 260 -27.24 22.03 -5.92
CA GLU A 260 -26.22 23.06 -5.82
C GLU A 260 -24.83 22.44 -5.57
N SER A 261 -23.79 23.09 -6.09
CA SER A 261 -22.41 22.65 -5.91
C SER A 261 -22.07 22.46 -4.42
N GLY A 262 -21.56 21.28 -4.07
CA GLY A 262 -21.28 20.87 -2.68
C GLY A 262 -22.39 20.07 -2.01
N ARG A 263 -23.56 19.89 -2.65
CA ARG A 263 -24.70 19.14 -2.12
C ARG A 263 -24.98 17.80 -2.84
N VAL A 264 -24.09 17.34 -3.69
CA VAL A 264 -24.24 16.08 -4.45
C VAL A 264 -24.50 14.87 -3.53
N GLN A 265 -23.92 14.89 -2.34
CA GLN A 265 -24.14 13.83 -1.34
C GLN A 265 -25.63 13.74 -0.90
N TYR A 266 -26.39 14.83 -0.86
CA TYR A 266 -27.80 14.79 -0.49
C TYR A 266 -28.65 14.03 -1.51
N VAL A 267 -28.33 14.19 -2.80
CA VAL A 267 -29.02 13.46 -3.89
C VAL A 267 -28.77 11.96 -3.74
N HIS A 268 -27.53 11.58 -3.51
CA HIS A 268 -27.16 10.17 -3.30
C HIS A 268 -27.90 9.56 -2.08
N HIS A 269 -27.87 10.23 -0.93
CA HIS A 269 -28.55 9.74 0.29
C HIS A 269 -30.08 9.66 0.10
N LEU A 270 -30.68 10.62 -0.60
CA LEU A 270 -32.10 10.60 -0.94
C LEU A 270 -32.46 9.40 -1.81
N GLU A 271 -31.67 9.13 -2.87
CA GLU A 271 -31.89 8.00 -3.76
C GLU A 271 -31.78 6.66 -3.03
N GLN A 272 -30.74 6.49 -2.20
CA GLN A 272 -30.55 5.25 -1.43
C GLN A 272 -31.65 5.07 -0.39
N SER A 273 -32.09 6.14 0.29
CA SER A 273 -33.15 6.09 1.27
C SER A 273 -34.51 5.78 0.63
N LEU A 274 -34.80 6.33 -0.56
CA LEU A 274 -36.00 5.99 -1.34
C LEU A 274 -35.98 4.52 -1.77
N LYS A 275 -34.84 4.02 -2.28
CA LYS A 275 -34.72 2.58 -2.60
C LYS A 275 -34.93 1.70 -1.40
N ALA A 276 -34.31 2.03 -0.26
CA ALA A 276 -34.47 1.29 0.98
C ALA A 276 -35.94 1.23 1.46
N GLU A 277 -36.66 2.35 1.35
CA GLU A 277 -38.05 2.44 1.81
C GLU A 277 -39.02 1.75 0.87
N VAL A 278 -38.89 1.96 -0.44
CA VAL A 278 -39.92 1.59 -1.42
C VAL A 278 -39.66 0.19 -2.00
N ILE A 279 -38.41 -0.13 -2.38
CA ILE A 279 -38.08 -1.37 -3.08
C ILE A 279 -37.74 -2.49 -2.10
N PHE A 280 -36.89 -2.21 -1.10
CA PHE A 280 -36.38 -3.25 -0.19
C PHE A 280 -37.30 -3.44 1.01
N LYS A 281 -37.83 -4.65 1.16
CA LYS A 281 -38.80 -4.98 2.21
C LYS A 281 -38.21 -5.96 3.22
N ARG A 282 -38.45 -5.66 4.49
CA ARG A 282 -38.08 -6.56 5.60
C ARG A 282 -38.76 -7.92 5.42
N ASP A 283 -38.08 -8.99 5.82
CA ASP A 283 -38.48 -10.39 5.74
C ASP A 283 -38.63 -10.93 4.31
N ARG A 284 -38.31 -10.12 3.29
CA ARG A 284 -38.23 -10.52 1.89
C ARG A 284 -36.82 -10.35 1.33
N ASP A 285 -36.28 -9.15 1.39
CA ASP A 285 -34.98 -8.78 0.81
C ASP A 285 -33.90 -8.77 1.88
N TYR A 286 -34.23 -8.59 3.13
CA TYR A 286 -33.35 -8.60 4.29
C TYR A 286 -34.11 -8.95 5.58
N VAL A 287 -33.35 -9.37 6.59
CA VAL A 287 -33.89 -9.57 7.97
C VAL A 287 -33.12 -8.69 8.96
N VAL A 288 -33.75 -8.37 10.08
CA VAL A 288 -33.10 -7.69 11.20
C VAL A 288 -32.93 -8.71 12.33
N ASN A 289 -31.70 -9.01 12.70
CA ASN A 289 -31.39 -9.94 13.78
C ASN A 289 -30.32 -9.30 14.71
N ASP A 290 -30.57 -9.35 16.00
CA ASP A 290 -29.67 -8.80 17.04
C ASP A 290 -29.22 -7.35 16.81
N GLY A 291 -30.05 -6.53 16.17
CA GLY A 291 -29.75 -5.14 15.84
C GLY A 291 -28.91 -4.94 14.59
N GLU A 292 -28.71 -5.98 13.80
CA GLU A 292 -28.00 -5.94 12.52
C GLU A 292 -28.92 -6.29 11.36
N VAL A 293 -28.71 -5.61 10.21
CA VAL A 293 -29.38 -5.94 8.94
C VAL A 293 -28.59 -7.01 8.21
N ILE A 294 -29.20 -8.16 7.95
CA ILE A 294 -28.63 -9.28 7.21
C ILE A 294 -29.35 -9.42 5.87
N ILE A 295 -28.61 -9.40 4.77
CA ILE A 295 -29.13 -9.47 3.41
C ILE A 295 -29.61 -10.90 3.11
N GLY A 296 -30.79 -11.03 2.48
CA GLY A 296 -31.27 -12.27 1.86
C GLY A 296 -30.79 -12.37 0.40
N ASP A 297 -30.51 -13.58 -0.06
CA ASP A 297 -30.26 -13.85 -1.49
C ASP A 297 -31.60 -13.91 -2.23
N ASP A 298 -31.75 -13.06 -3.24
CA ASP A 298 -32.96 -12.96 -4.09
C ASP A 298 -33.35 -14.31 -4.76
N PHE A 299 -32.41 -15.23 -4.95
CA PHE A 299 -32.64 -16.50 -5.66
C PHE A 299 -32.82 -17.70 -4.72
N THR A 300 -32.11 -17.75 -3.62
CA THR A 300 -32.07 -18.93 -2.76
C THR A 300 -32.74 -18.69 -1.42
N GLY A 301 -33.11 -17.46 -1.05
CA GLY A 301 -33.61 -17.08 0.25
C GLY A 301 -32.69 -17.31 1.41
N ARG A 302 -31.40 -17.64 1.14
CA ARG A 302 -30.39 -17.85 2.19
C ARG A 302 -29.87 -16.53 2.71
N LEU A 303 -29.71 -16.45 4.03
CA LEU A 303 -29.06 -15.30 4.67
C LEU A 303 -27.57 -15.25 4.32
N MET A 304 -27.12 -14.15 3.76
CA MET A 304 -25.73 -13.91 3.38
C MET A 304 -25.01 -13.15 4.49
N ILE A 305 -24.59 -13.85 5.52
CA ILE A 305 -23.84 -13.28 6.63
C ILE A 305 -22.50 -12.73 6.12
N GLY A 306 -22.21 -11.45 6.41
CA GLY A 306 -20.98 -10.77 5.98
C GLY A 306 -21.01 -10.15 4.60
N ARG A 307 -22.03 -10.39 3.77
CA ARG A 307 -22.24 -9.67 2.51
C ARG A 307 -22.97 -8.36 2.78
N ARG A 308 -22.56 -7.29 2.11
CA ARG A 308 -23.15 -5.95 2.28
C ARG A 308 -23.66 -5.41 0.96
N TYR A 309 -24.76 -4.67 1.00
CA TYR A 309 -25.15 -3.83 -0.13
C TYR A 309 -24.12 -2.71 -0.30
N SER A 310 -23.76 -2.44 -1.56
CA SER A 310 -22.84 -1.35 -1.92
C SER A 310 -23.56 0.01 -1.92
N ASP A 311 -22.77 1.05 -2.07
CA ASP A 311 -23.22 2.40 -2.38
C ASP A 311 -24.19 3.03 -1.37
N GLY A 312 -24.06 2.72 -0.08
CA GLY A 312 -24.87 3.34 0.97
C GLY A 312 -26.27 2.75 1.18
N LEU A 313 -26.69 1.76 0.37
CA LEU A 313 -28.01 1.15 0.50
C LEU A 313 -28.18 0.42 1.84
N LEU A 314 -27.13 -0.26 2.34
CA LEU A 314 -27.18 -0.92 3.64
C LEU A 314 -27.44 0.08 4.75
N GLN A 315 -26.71 1.20 4.75
CA GLN A 315 -26.88 2.27 5.73
C GLN A 315 -28.26 2.91 5.68
N ALA A 316 -28.82 3.05 4.48
CA ALA A 316 -30.19 3.54 4.31
C ALA A 316 -31.20 2.56 4.90
N ILE A 317 -31.02 1.24 4.75
CA ILE A 317 -31.87 0.21 5.35
C ILE A 317 -31.73 0.20 6.88
N GLU A 318 -30.50 0.30 7.39
CA GLU A 318 -30.19 0.38 8.82
C GLU A 318 -30.89 1.60 9.46
N ALA A 319 -30.85 2.76 8.79
CA ALA A 319 -31.52 3.98 9.22
C ALA A 319 -33.06 3.81 9.21
N LYS A 320 -33.61 3.19 8.17
CA LYS A 320 -35.04 2.85 8.04
C LYS A 320 -35.51 1.95 9.18
N GLU A 321 -34.73 0.93 9.51
CA GLU A 321 -35.09 -0.04 10.58
C GLU A 321 -34.73 0.46 11.98
N HIS A 322 -34.25 1.70 12.11
CA HIS A 322 -33.82 2.31 13.37
C HIS A 322 -32.77 1.51 14.16
N VAL A 323 -31.94 0.75 13.46
CA VAL A 323 -30.76 0.09 14.04
C VAL A 323 -29.52 1.00 13.94
N ALA A 324 -28.43 0.58 14.55
CA ALA A 324 -27.19 1.35 14.50
C ALA A 324 -26.66 1.43 13.05
N VAL A 325 -26.69 2.62 12.46
CA VAL A 325 -26.18 2.84 11.10
C VAL A 325 -24.66 2.69 11.11
N GLN A 326 -24.17 1.71 10.36
CA GLN A 326 -22.73 1.50 10.21
C GLN A 326 -22.10 2.68 9.44
N LYS A 327 -20.95 3.14 9.93
CA LYS A 327 -20.26 4.27 9.29
C LYS A 327 -19.83 3.89 7.88
N GLU A 328 -20.19 4.69 6.90
CA GLU A 328 -19.57 4.62 5.58
C GLU A 328 -18.09 4.91 5.67
N SER A 329 -17.31 4.20 4.86
CA SER A 329 -15.87 4.48 4.73
C SER A 329 -15.64 5.36 3.51
N ARG A 330 -15.16 6.56 3.74
CA ARG A 330 -14.70 7.44 2.66
C ARG A 330 -13.25 7.12 2.33
N THR A 331 -12.98 6.79 1.07
CA THR A 331 -11.60 6.64 0.60
C THR A 331 -10.90 8.00 0.60
N LEU A 332 -9.83 8.11 1.34
CA LEU A 332 -9.00 9.32 1.44
C LEU A 332 -7.86 9.33 0.44
N ALA A 333 -7.21 8.18 0.27
CA ALA A 333 -6.10 8.02 -0.66
C ALA A 333 -6.04 6.59 -1.19
N THR A 334 -5.63 6.43 -2.43
CA THR A 334 -5.43 5.12 -3.05
C THR A 334 -4.31 5.16 -4.08
N ILE A 335 -3.56 4.08 -4.19
CA ILE A 335 -2.58 3.85 -5.24
C ILE A 335 -2.46 2.34 -5.50
N THR A 336 -2.23 1.94 -6.74
CA THR A 336 -1.87 0.55 -7.07
C THR A 336 -0.36 0.35 -6.93
N PHE A 337 0.10 -0.90 -6.70
CA PHE A 337 1.54 -1.18 -6.70
C PHE A 337 2.19 -0.78 -8.01
N GLN A 338 1.54 -1.05 -9.14
CA GLN A 338 2.02 -0.63 -10.45
C GLN A 338 2.34 0.85 -10.52
N ASN A 339 1.42 1.71 -10.05
CA ASN A 339 1.62 3.15 -10.10
C ASN A 339 2.68 3.61 -9.09
N TYR A 340 2.72 2.99 -7.91
CA TYR A 340 3.70 3.32 -6.89
C TYR A 340 5.13 3.03 -7.35
N PHE A 341 5.42 1.81 -7.84
CA PHE A 341 6.78 1.43 -8.25
C PHE A 341 7.27 2.17 -9.50
N ARG A 342 6.39 2.68 -10.33
CA ARG A 342 6.74 3.57 -11.46
C ARG A 342 7.23 4.95 -11.03
N LEU A 343 7.10 5.33 -9.77
CA LEU A 343 7.59 6.60 -9.25
C LEU A 343 9.09 6.57 -8.94
N TYR A 344 9.70 5.41 -8.84
CA TYR A 344 11.14 5.31 -8.62
C TYR A 344 11.93 5.78 -9.83
N GLU A 345 13.01 6.54 -9.58
CA GLU A 345 13.96 6.96 -10.62
C GLU A 345 14.62 5.75 -11.29
N LYS A 346 14.89 4.70 -10.50
CA LYS A 346 15.42 3.42 -10.96
C LYS A 346 14.79 2.26 -10.20
N LEU A 347 14.33 1.27 -10.96
CA LEU A 347 13.68 0.06 -10.43
C LEU A 347 14.39 -1.17 -10.98
N ALA A 348 14.65 -2.14 -10.10
CA ALA A 348 15.23 -3.44 -10.45
C ALA A 348 14.50 -4.54 -9.69
N GLY A 349 14.65 -5.78 -10.11
CA GLY A 349 14.02 -6.89 -9.44
C GLY A 349 14.71 -8.23 -9.64
N MET A 350 14.34 -9.19 -8.80
CA MET A 350 14.83 -10.56 -8.85
C MET A 350 13.65 -11.53 -8.74
N THR A 351 13.68 -12.59 -9.52
CA THR A 351 12.76 -13.73 -9.38
C THR A 351 13.34 -14.97 -10.04
N GLY A 352 12.77 -16.13 -9.76
CA GLY A 352 13.12 -17.38 -10.44
C GLY A 352 12.37 -17.59 -11.77
N THR A 353 11.43 -16.72 -12.15
CA THR A 353 10.45 -16.91 -13.23
C THR A 353 10.24 -15.66 -14.11
N ALA A 354 11.26 -14.80 -14.22
CA ALA A 354 11.17 -13.52 -14.94
C ALA A 354 10.76 -13.67 -16.42
N MET A 355 11.30 -14.68 -17.12
CA MET A 355 11.10 -14.86 -18.56
C MET A 355 9.64 -15.05 -18.96
N THR A 356 8.81 -15.63 -18.10
CA THR A 356 7.38 -15.82 -18.36
C THR A 356 6.61 -14.51 -18.46
N SER A 357 7.10 -13.46 -17.79
CA SER A 357 6.47 -12.13 -17.69
C SER A 357 7.32 -11.01 -18.32
N ALA A 358 8.36 -11.36 -19.09
CA ALA A 358 9.33 -10.40 -19.63
C ALA A 358 8.68 -9.30 -20.49
N GLU A 359 7.71 -9.66 -21.32
CA GLU A 359 6.98 -8.71 -22.18
C GLU A 359 6.16 -7.72 -21.33
N GLU A 360 5.54 -8.20 -20.23
CA GLU A 360 4.73 -7.36 -19.35
C GLU A 360 5.60 -6.39 -18.54
N PHE A 361 6.75 -6.85 -18.02
CA PHE A 361 7.71 -5.97 -17.37
C PHE A 361 8.17 -4.84 -18.29
N ARG A 362 8.50 -5.17 -19.53
CA ARG A 362 8.92 -4.18 -20.53
C ARG A 362 7.80 -3.19 -20.87
N LYS A 363 6.58 -3.69 -21.06
CA LYS A 363 5.43 -2.86 -21.46
C LYS A 363 4.95 -1.94 -20.35
N VAL A 364 4.94 -2.41 -19.11
CA VAL A 364 4.35 -1.70 -17.97
C VAL A 364 5.37 -0.82 -17.25
N TYR A 365 6.58 -1.32 -17.05
CA TYR A 365 7.62 -0.67 -16.24
C TYR A 365 8.83 -0.19 -17.05
N GLU A 366 8.88 -0.51 -18.34
CA GLU A 366 10.03 -0.22 -19.23
C GLU A 366 11.32 -0.93 -18.76
N ILE A 367 11.20 -2.10 -18.13
CA ILE A 367 12.31 -2.87 -17.56
C ILE A 367 12.55 -4.12 -18.40
N ASP A 368 13.80 -4.33 -18.77
CA ASP A 368 14.25 -5.57 -19.44
C ASP A 368 14.59 -6.66 -18.38
N SER A 369 14.45 -7.91 -18.77
CA SER A 369 14.83 -9.10 -18.00
C SER A 369 15.92 -9.90 -18.71
#